data_b55e75bf4bf75028acd1235df4a06444
#
_entry.id   b55e75bf4bf75028acd1235df4a06444
#
_cell.length_a   1.000
_cell.length_b   1.000
_cell.length_c   1.000
_cell.angle_alpha   90.00
_cell.angle_beta   90.00
_cell.angle_gamma   90.00
#
_symmetry.space_group_name_H-M   'P 1'
#
loop_
_entity.id
_entity.type
_entity.pdbx_description
1 polymer ?
#
loop_
_entity_poly.entity_id
_entity_poly.type
_entity_poly.pdbx_seq_one_letter_code
_entity_poly.pdbx_strand_id
1 'polypeptide(L)'
;MKKALGIFTAAMLCFTMLAGCAKSDTSADGENTGEEAENITSARVTVEGTKLMVDGKELWVNGANTPWQNWNDFNGNMDVDFWESNFAQLKEDKINCTRIWVNCNGMGTVQLKKTGEIKSINEAHWTDLDKLFEIAEKYQIYVMPTLLSFDHFKEPNSGCDRWRLLVTNKEYADSFAEQYAAEFAKRYKDCEYILGVDIMNEPDWVHENQECGQLSWDDLSYFFGKCAAAIHENSDMLVTVGLGIIKYNSDSFDGNKISDAYLQELTGDEKAYVDFYSTHYY
;
A
#
# COMPACT_ATOMS: atom_id res chain seq x y z
N MET A 1 -6.27 -32.72 -53.97
CA MET A 1 -7.64 -33.18 -53.80
C MET A 1 -8.30 -32.22 -52.80
N LYS A 2 -8.95 -31.23 -53.28
CA LYS A 2 -10.38 -30.99 -53.51
C LYS A 2 -11.24 -31.07 -52.24
N LYS A 3 -11.71 -29.82 -51.87
CA LYS A 3 -13.07 -29.39 -51.54
C LYS A 3 -13.52 -29.63 -50.06
N ALA A 4 -14.31 -28.81 -49.41
CA ALA A 4 -15.28 -27.81 -49.86
C ALA A 4 -15.58 -26.75 -48.79
N LEU A 5 -15.92 -25.63 -49.27
CA LEU A 5 -16.54 -24.43 -48.74
C LEU A 5 -17.98 -24.73 -48.25
N GLY A 6 -18.39 -24.20 -47.10
CA GLY A 6 -19.78 -24.20 -46.64
C GLY A 6 -20.15 -22.82 -46.11
N ILE A 7 -20.83 -22.06 -46.96
CA ILE A 7 -21.49 -20.77 -46.65
C ILE A 7 -22.87 -21.09 -46.06
N PHE A 8 -23.20 -20.52 -44.90
CA PHE A 8 -24.58 -20.44 -44.42
C PHE A 8 -24.98 -18.98 -44.20
N THR A 9 -25.81 -18.52 -45.11
CA THR A 9 -26.67 -17.33 -45.04
C THR A 9 -27.99 -17.69 -44.37
N ALA A 10 -28.45 -16.89 -43.42
CA ALA A 10 -29.86 -16.84 -43.00
C ALA A 10 -30.14 -15.46 -42.39
N ALA A 11 -30.72 -14.69 -43.07
CA ALA A 11 -32.09 -14.22 -43.21
C ALA A 11 -32.59 -13.35 -42.02
N MET A 12 -32.69 -12.07 -42.36
CA MET A 12 -33.33 -10.96 -41.65
C MET A 12 -34.84 -11.16 -41.66
N LEU A 13 -35.50 -11.11 -40.51
CA LEU A 13 -36.96 -10.95 -40.42
C LEU A 13 -37.28 -9.66 -39.68
N CYS A 14 -37.75 -8.68 -40.41
CA CYS A 14 -38.46 -7.49 -39.92
C CYS A 14 -39.86 -7.89 -39.48
N PHE A 15 -40.26 -7.51 -38.29
CA PHE A 15 -41.66 -7.40 -37.91
C PHE A 15 -41.97 -5.97 -37.47
N THR A 16 -42.66 -5.26 -38.34
CA THR A 16 -43.38 -4.03 -38.04
C THR A 16 -44.78 -4.39 -37.52
N MET A 17 -45.15 -3.88 -36.34
CA MET A 17 -46.56 -3.73 -36.02
C MET A 17 -46.85 -2.35 -35.44
N LEU A 18 -47.92 -1.79 -35.99
CA LEU A 18 -48.45 -0.46 -35.76
C LEU A 18 -49.20 -0.33 -34.42
N ALA A 19 -49.08 0.83 -33.93
CA ALA A 19 -50.00 1.74 -33.20
C ALA A 19 -51.30 1.15 -32.56
N GLY A 20 -51.46 1.47 -31.31
CA GLY A 20 -52.74 1.52 -30.61
C GLY A 20 -52.65 2.52 -29.45
N CYS A 21 -53.23 3.71 -29.61
CA CYS A 21 -53.43 4.69 -28.54
C CYS A 21 -54.44 4.19 -27.54
N ALA A 22 -54.09 4.17 -26.27
CA ALA A 22 -55.06 4.28 -25.18
C ALA A 22 -54.42 5.12 -24.08
N LYS A 23 -55.01 6.27 -23.77
CA LYS A 23 -54.73 7.10 -22.62
C LYS A 23 -55.28 6.40 -21.38
N SER A 24 -54.46 6.22 -20.36
CA SER A 24 -54.92 6.11 -18.99
C SER A 24 -53.95 6.91 -18.11
N ASP A 25 -54.48 7.98 -17.52
CA ASP A 25 -53.86 8.73 -16.44
C ASP A 25 -53.71 7.84 -15.22
N THR A 26 -52.48 7.56 -14.88
CA THR A 26 -52.13 7.18 -13.47
C THR A 26 -50.82 7.86 -13.15
N SER A 27 -50.88 8.86 -12.30
CA SER A 27 -49.76 9.44 -11.60
C SER A 27 -49.07 8.34 -10.80
N ALA A 28 -47.87 7.99 -11.15
CA ALA A 28 -46.93 7.26 -10.34
C ALA A 28 -45.78 8.25 -10.07
N ASP A 29 -45.69 8.72 -8.85
CA ASP A 29 -44.53 9.38 -8.30
C ASP A 29 -43.31 8.44 -8.44
N GLY A 30 -42.52 8.69 -9.45
CA GLY A 30 -41.20 8.12 -9.57
C GLY A 30 -40.29 8.88 -8.61
N GLU A 31 -40.01 8.34 -7.45
CA GLU A 31 -38.89 8.77 -6.66
C GLU A 31 -37.63 8.62 -7.54
N ASN A 32 -37.19 9.74 -8.03
CA ASN A 32 -35.88 9.91 -8.61
C ASN A 32 -34.88 9.91 -7.44
N THR A 33 -34.45 8.75 -7.00
CA THR A 33 -33.29 8.64 -6.13
C THR A 33 -32.05 8.96 -6.95
N GLY A 34 -31.91 10.24 -7.31
CA GLY A 34 -30.61 10.78 -7.67
C GLY A 34 -29.75 10.65 -6.42
N GLU A 35 -28.79 9.73 -6.44
CA GLU A 35 -27.67 9.79 -5.53
C GLU A 35 -27.03 11.17 -5.74
N GLU A 36 -27.34 12.11 -4.85
CA GLU A 36 -26.57 13.34 -4.76
C GLU A 36 -25.12 12.90 -4.55
N ALA A 37 -24.22 13.24 -5.44
CA ALA A 37 -22.81 13.06 -5.25
C ALA A 37 -22.45 13.82 -3.95
N GLU A 38 -22.32 13.08 -2.86
CA GLU A 38 -21.95 13.65 -1.57
C GLU A 38 -20.60 14.35 -1.74
N ASN A 39 -20.56 15.63 -1.43
CA ASN A 39 -19.33 16.41 -1.41
C ASN A 39 -18.44 15.86 -0.30
N ILE A 40 -17.53 14.93 -0.62
CA ILE A 40 -16.45 14.49 0.25
C ILE A 40 -15.56 15.71 0.50
N THR A 41 -15.40 16.11 1.75
CA THR A 41 -14.59 17.27 2.13
C THR A 41 -13.12 16.91 2.28
N SER A 42 -12.81 15.66 2.60
CA SER A 42 -11.46 15.07 2.64
C SER A 42 -11.53 13.58 2.35
N ALA A 43 -10.62 13.09 1.52
CA ALA A 43 -10.44 11.66 1.28
C ALA A 43 -9.45 11.00 2.26
N ARG A 44 -8.89 11.76 3.21
CA ARG A 44 -7.95 11.26 4.23
C ARG A 44 -8.58 10.15 5.07
N VAL A 45 -7.90 9.02 5.15
CA VAL A 45 -8.31 7.90 6.00
C VAL A 45 -7.90 8.17 7.44
N THR A 46 -8.83 7.92 8.36
CA THR A 46 -8.62 7.98 9.82
C THR A 46 -9.08 6.69 10.48
N VAL A 47 -8.77 6.51 11.77
CA VAL A 47 -9.23 5.37 12.57
C VAL A 47 -10.17 5.84 13.66
N GLU A 48 -11.35 5.23 13.76
CA GLU A 48 -12.28 5.40 14.88
C GLU A 48 -12.62 4.02 15.49
N GLY A 49 -12.05 3.74 16.64
CA GLY A 49 -12.19 2.44 17.30
C GLY A 49 -11.55 1.32 16.45
N THR A 50 -12.38 0.47 15.84
CA THR A 50 -11.91 -0.64 14.98
C THR A 50 -12.22 -0.41 13.49
N LYS A 51 -12.53 0.83 13.11
CA LYS A 51 -12.99 1.15 11.76
C LYS A 51 -12.04 2.14 11.10
N LEU A 52 -11.81 1.95 9.80
CA LEU A 52 -11.25 2.96 8.93
C LEU A 52 -12.37 3.90 8.48
N MET A 53 -12.12 5.20 8.54
CA MET A 53 -13.12 6.23 8.26
C MET A 53 -12.59 7.20 7.20
N VAL A 54 -13.51 7.73 6.40
CA VAL A 54 -13.27 8.83 5.46
C VAL A 54 -14.46 9.79 5.56
N ASP A 55 -14.17 11.05 5.84
CA ASP A 55 -15.20 12.11 5.97
C ASP A 55 -16.36 11.71 6.91
N GLY A 56 -16.02 11.08 8.05
CA GLY A 56 -16.97 10.62 9.06
C GLY A 56 -17.79 9.39 8.69
N LYS A 57 -17.47 8.70 7.58
CA LYS A 57 -18.11 7.46 7.15
C LYS A 57 -17.14 6.29 7.18
N GLU A 58 -17.66 5.10 7.48
CA GLU A 58 -16.85 3.88 7.44
C GLU A 58 -16.36 3.59 6.02
N LEU A 59 -15.04 3.48 5.88
CA LEU A 59 -14.41 3.04 4.64
C LEU A 59 -14.35 1.51 4.62
N TRP A 60 -15.09 0.90 3.72
CA TRP A 60 -14.92 -0.51 3.41
C TRP A 60 -13.81 -0.68 2.37
N VAL A 61 -12.69 -1.26 2.78
CA VAL A 61 -11.55 -1.51 1.89
C VAL A 61 -11.83 -2.74 1.03
N ASN A 62 -12.02 -2.52 -0.27
CA ASN A 62 -12.05 -3.56 -1.29
C ASN A 62 -10.76 -3.43 -2.09
N GLY A 63 -9.74 -4.19 -1.71
CA GLY A 63 -8.38 -4.01 -2.18
C GLY A 63 -7.84 -5.14 -3.04
N ALA A 64 -6.79 -4.83 -3.78
CA ALA A 64 -5.97 -5.79 -4.51
C ALA A 64 -4.49 -5.57 -4.21
N ASN A 65 -3.66 -6.58 -4.42
CA ASN A 65 -2.21 -6.41 -4.43
C ASN A 65 -1.72 -6.25 -5.87
N THR A 66 -1.08 -5.12 -6.16
CA THR A 66 -0.25 -4.94 -7.34
C THR A 66 1.15 -4.57 -6.84
N PRO A 67 1.90 -5.53 -6.29
CA PRO A 67 3.12 -5.20 -5.53
C PRO A 67 4.20 -4.56 -6.43
N TRP A 68 4.28 -4.93 -7.69
CA TRP A 68 5.16 -4.38 -8.72
C TRP A 68 4.67 -4.78 -10.11
N GLN A 69 5.12 -4.08 -11.14
CA GLN A 69 5.10 -4.54 -12.53
C GLN A 69 6.42 -5.26 -12.84
N ASN A 70 7.52 -4.54 -12.64
CA ASN A 70 8.88 -5.08 -12.66
C ASN A 70 9.47 -4.91 -11.25
N TRP A 71 10.35 -5.81 -10.86
CA TRP A 71 11.04 -5.71 -9.58
C TRP A 71 11.80 -4.39 -9.45
N ASN A 72 11.54 -3.62 -8.39
CA ASN A 72 12.08 -2.27 -8.16
C ASN A 72 11.67 -1.22 -9.22
N ASP A 73 10.40 -1.09 -9.51
CA ASP A 73 9.86 -0.10 -10.46
C ASP A 73 10.24 1.35 -10.10
N PHE A 74 10.19 1.67 -8.81
CA PHE A 74 10.26 3.06 -8.31
C PHE A 74 11.70 3.49 -8.00
N ASN A 75 12.58 3.41 -8.98
CA ASN A 75 13.96 3.88 -8.88
C ASN A 75 14.50 4.51 -10.20
N GLY A 76 13.58 5.09 -10.99
CA GLY A 76 13.82 5.62 -12.33
C GLY A 76 13.39 4.67 -13.45
N ASN A 77 12.64 3.61 -13.14
CA ASN A 77 12.20 2.60 -14.11
C ASN A 77 10.67 2.44 -14.13
N MET A 78 9.93 3.37 -13.58
CA MET A 78 8.46 3.31 -13.54
C MET A 78 7.88 3.33 -14.96
N ASP A 79 7.11 2.31 -15.31
CA ASP A 79 6.29 2.28 -16.51
C ASP A 79 4.96 3.00 -16.23
N VAL A 80 4.92 4.27 -16.55
CA VAL A 80 3.75 5.13 -16.30
C VAL A 80 2.49 4.61 -16.99
N ASP A 81 2.62 4.11 -18.23
CA ASP A 81 1.48 3.61 -19.02
C ASP A 81 0.88 2.35 -18.38
N PHE A 82 1.72 1.47 -17.84
CA PHE A 82 1.25 0.33 -17.06
C PHE A 82 0.48 0.76 -15.83
N TRP A 83 1.06 1.65 -15.01
CA TRP A 83 0.42 2.07 -13.77
C TRP A 83 -0.87 2.85 -14.00
N GLU A 84 -0.91 3.73 -15.02
CA GLU A 84 -2.14 4.41 -15.47
C GLU A 84 -3.22 3.40 -15.87
N SER A 85 -2.87 2.39 -16.65
CA SER A 85 -3.81 1.35 -17.09
C SER A 85 -4.28 0.47 -15.93
N ASN A 86 -3.38 0.12 -15.00
CA ASN A 86 -3.72 -0.66 -13.81
C ASN A 86 -4.72 0.07 -12.92
N PHE A 87 -4.46 1.34 -12.60
CA PHE A 87 -5.38 2.13 -11.77
C PHE A 87 -6.73 2.39 -12.46
N ALA A 88 -6.73 2.59 -13.78
CA ALA A 88 -7.98 2.68 -14.56
C ALA A 88 -8.81 1.40 -14.45
N GLN A 89 -8.15 0.23 -14.55
CA GLN A 89 -8.83 -1.06 -14.42
C GLN A 89 -9.33 -1.29 -12.98
N LEU A 90 -8.53 -0.97 -11.96
CA LEU A 90 -8.97 -1.05 -10.57
C LEU A 90 -10.23 -0.22 -10.33
N LYS A 91 -10.28 0.99 -10.89
CA LYS A 91 -11.46 1.87 -10.80
C LYS A 91 -12.68 1.26 -11.47
N GLU A 92 -12.52 0.70 -12.67
CA GLU A 92 -13.61 0.03 -13.41
C GLU A 92 -14.15 -1.18 -12.62
N ASP A 93 -13.25 -1.96 -12.01
CA ASP A 93 -13.58 -3.14 -11.22
C ASP A 93 -14.11 -2.80 -9.81
N LYS A 94 -14.25 -1.50 -9.47
CA LYS A 94 -14.68 -1.00 -8.16
C LYS A 94 -13.76 -1.43 -7.00
N ILE A 95 -12.51 -1.63 -7.29
CA ILE A 95 -11.44 -1.79 -6.31
C ILE A 95 -11.06 -0.38 -5.85
N ASN A 96 -11.00 -0.16 -4.55
CA ASN A 96 -10.73 1.16 -3.99
C ASN A 96 -9.36 1.29 -3.29
N CYS A 97 -8.60 0.19 -3.21
CA CYS A 97 -7.28 0.19 -2.60
C CYS A 97 -6.34 -0.78 -3.31
N THR A 98 -5.07 -0.42 -3.41
CA THR A 98 -4.01 -1.33 -3.86
C THR A 98 -2.79 -1.23 -2.96
N ARG A 99 -2.15 -2.37 -2.65
CA ARG A 99 -0.89 -2.42 -1.91
C ARG A 99 0.26 -2.54 -2.90
N ILE A 100 1.24 -1.65 -2.77
CA ILE A 100 2.36 -1.50 -3.71
C ILE A 100 3.68 -1.45 -2.94
N TRP A 101 4.66 -2.24 -3.36
CA TRP A 101 6.00 -2.18 -2.77
C TRP A 101 6.83 -1.10 -3.48
N VAL A 102 7.06 -0.02 -2.77
CA VAL A 102 7.82 1.11 -3.32
C VAL A 102 9.33 0.87 -3.32
N ASN A 103 9.77 -0.16 -2.59
CA ASN A 103 11.15 -0.60 -2.55
C ASN A 103 11.19 -2.11 -2.26
N CYS A 104 11.51 -2.93 -3.26
CA CYS A 104 11.38 -4.38 -3.15
C CYS A 104 12.54 -5.05 -2.41
N ASN A 105 13.78 -4.62 -2.65
CA ASN A 105 14.98 -5.23 -2.04
C ASN A 105 16.13 -4.24 -1.81
N GLY A 106 15.86 -2.95 -1.85
CA GLY A 106 16.85 -1.89 -1.60
C GLY A 106 17.79 -1.58 -2.76
N MET A 107 17.66 -2.29 -3.89
CA MET A 107 18.51 -2.02 -5.05
C MET A 107 18.03 -0.76 -5.79
N GLY A 108 18.90 0.24 -5.84
CA GLY A 108 18.65 1.47 -6.62
C GLY A 108 17.88 2.57 -5.89
N THR A 109 17.24 2.28 -4.76
CA THR A 109 16.43 3.25 -4.00
C THR A 109 17.25 3.90 -2.89
N VAL A 110 17.45 3.21 -1.78
CA VAL A 110 18.30 3.65 -0.67
C VAL A 110 19.68 3.00 -0.80
N GLN A 111 20.70 3.83 -0.96
CA GLN A 111 22.07 3.36 -1.03
C GLN A 111 22.71 3.35 0.35
N LEU A 112 23.24 2.21 0.75
CA LEU A 112 23.93 2.05 2.03
C LEU A 112 25.45 1.98 1.85
N LYS A 113 26.18 2.59 2.81
CA LYS A 113 27.61 2.35 2.98
C LYS A 113 27.84 0.90 3.42
N LYS A 114 29.08 0.43 3.39
CA LYS A 114 29.45 -0.92 3.87
C LYS A 114 29.16 -1.11 5.35
N THR A 115 29.09 -0.03 6.12
CA THR A 115 28.77 0.00 7.55
C THR A 115 27.29 -0.13 7.88
N GLY A 116 26.41 -0.03 6.88
CA GLY A 116 24.94 -0.01 7.06
C GLY A 116 24.33 1.39 7.09
N GLU A 117 25.12 2.45 7.23
CA GLU A 117 24.61 3.84 7.19
C GLU A 117 24.04 4.18 5.82
N ILE A 118 23.04 5.05 5.79
CA ILE A 118 22.56 5.66 4.54
C ILE A 118 23.69 6.49 3.90
N LYS A 119 23.93 6.24 2.64
CA LYS A 119 24.81 7.03 1.79
C LYS A 119 24.06 8.10 1.03
N SER A 120 22.95 7.73 0.43
CA SER A 120 22.08 8.59 -0.36
C SER A 120 20.76 7.89 -0.66
N ILE A 121 19.74 8.67 -0.97
CA ILE A 121 18.48 8.20 -1.54
C ILE A 121 18.45 8.67 -3.00
N ASN A 122 18.00 7.82 -3.91
CA ASN A 122 17.94 8.13 -5.32
C ASN A 122 16.81 9.12 -5.60
N GLU A 123 17.11 10.27 -6.20
CA GLU A 123 16.10 11.27 -6.56
C GLU A 123 15.04 10.73 -7.54
N ALA A 124 15.43 9.80 -8.42
CA ALA A 124 14.48 9.15 -9.31
C ALA A 124 13.39 8.36 -8.56
N HIS A 125 13.69 7.85 -7.36
CA HIS A 125 12.71 7.21 -6.50
C HIS A 125 11.57 8.18 -6.13
N TRP A 126 11.91 9.37 -5.70
CA TRP A 126 10.93 10.37 -5.34
C TRP A 126 10.12 10.85 -6.55
N THR A 127 10.76 10.99 -7.71
CA THR A 127 10.08 11.35 -8.97
C THR A 127 9.05 10.30 -9.37
N ASP A 128 9.40 9.02 -9.27
CA ASP A 128 8.49 7.92 -9.60
C ASP A 128 7.33 7.83 -8.58
N LEU A 129 7.60 8.05 -7.28
CA LEU A 129 6.55 8.07 -6.27
C LEU A 129 5.61 9.28 -6.42
N ASP A 130 6.14 10.46 -6.77
CA ASP A 130 5.29 11.62 -7.09
C ASP A 130 4.28 11.24 -8.18
N LYS A 131 4.77 10.55 -9.22
CA LYS A 131 3.91 10.11 -10.33
C LYS A 131 2.91 9.04 -9.90
N LEU A 132 3.31 8.09 -9.05
CA LEU A 132 2.40 7.08 -8.51
C LEU A 132 1.25 7.72 -7.74
N PHE A 133 1.55 8.67 -6.85
CA PHE A 133 0.51 9.32 -6.05
C PHE A 133 -0.36 10.29 -6.84
N GLU A 134 0.17 10.96 -7.89
CA GLU A 134 -0.66 11.66 -8.87
C GLU A 134 -1.68 10.73 -9.54
N ILE A 135 -1.26 9.52 -9.92
CA ILE A 135 -2.14 8.51 -10.51
C ILE A 135 -3.19 8.05 -9.48
N ALA A 136 -2.79 7.81 -8.24
CA ALA A 136 -3.69 7.43 -7.15
C ALA A 136 -4.80 8.47 -6.95
N GLU A 137 -4.45 9.74 -6.86
CA GLU A 137 -5.41 10.85 -6.75
C GLU A 137 -6.33 10.96 -7.97
N LYS A 138 -5.75 10.87 -9.17
CA LYS A 138 -6.50 10.92 -10.44
C LYS A 138 -7.60 9.86 -10.51
N TYR A 139 -7.30 8.64 -10.09
CA TYR A 139 -8.25 7.53 -10.13
C TYR A 139 -9.04 7.35 -8.82
N GLN A 140 -8.70 8.10 -7.78
CA GLN A 140 -9.30 7.98 -6.44
C GLN A 140 -9.19 6.53 -5.91
N ILE A 141 -8.01 5.97 -6.00
CA ILE A 141 -7.65 4.64 -5.48
C ILE A 141 -6.63 4.82 -4.36
N TYR A 142 -6.94 4.33 -3.19
CA TYR A 142 -6.00 4.34 -2.07
C TYR A 142 -4.81 3.45 -2.37
N VAL A 143 -3.62 3.96 -2.07
CA VAL A 143 -2.38 3.19 -2.09
C VAL A 143 -1.97 2.87 -0.66
N MET A 144 -1.61 1.63 -0.39
CA MET A 144 -0.87 1.24 0.80
C MET A 144 0.60 0.97 0.39
N PRO A 145 1.47 1.99 0.47
CA PRO A 145 2.86 1.83 0.10
C PRO A 145 3.60 1.01 1.14
N THR A 146 4.30 -0.05 0.70
CA THR A 146 5.18 -0.86 1.53
C THR A 146 6.61 -0.38 1.34
N LEU A 147 7.22 0.13 2.40
CA LEU A 147 8.53 0.79 2.32
C LEU A 147 9.68 -0.20 2.18
N LEU A 148 9.62 -1.34 2.85
CA LEU A 148 10.65 -2.38 2.82
C LEU A 148 10.01 -3.77 2.69
N SER A 149 10.84 -4.78 2.40
CA SER A 149 10.46 -6.18 2.40
C SER A 149 11.55 -7.02 3.05
N PHE A 150 11.23 -8.23 3.54
CA PHE A 150 12.23 -9.19 3.98
C PHE A 150 13.31 -9.46 2.93
N ASP A 151 13.02 -9.22 1.65
CA ASP A 151 13.97 -9.39 0.55
C ASP A 151 15.22 -8.49 0.64
N HIS A 152 15.14 -7.37 1.37
CA HIS A 152 16.31 -6.54 1.67
C HIS A 152 17.37 -7.31 2.47
N PHE A 153 16.93 -8.26 3.28
CA PHE A 153 17.74 -9.01 4.25
C PHE A 153 18.15 -10.39 3.73
N LYS A 154 17.50 -10.87 2.67
CA LYS A 154 17.62 -12.25 2.18
C LYS A 154 18.85 -12.45 1.32
N GLU A 155 19.61 -13.51 1.59
CA GLU A 155 20.67 -13.98 0.71
C GLU A 155 20.08 -14.65 -0.56
N PRO A 156 20.69 -14.50 -1.74
CA PRO A 156 21.98 -13.85 -2.01
C PRO A 156 21.86 -12.40 -2.46
N ASN A 157 20.86 -11.64 -1.99
CA ASN A 157 20.73 -10.24 -2.38
C ASN A 157 21.98 -9.43 -2.05
N SER A 158 22.49 -8.73 -3.05
CA SER A 158 23.64 -7.87 -2.88
C SER A 158 23.34 -6.74 -1.92
N GLY A 159 23.99 -6.78 -0.76
CA GLY A 159 23.81 -5.73 0.25
C GLY A 159 22.92 -6.12 1.42
N CYS A 160 22.41 -7.35 1.49
CA CYS A 160 21.61 -7.82 2.63
C CYS A 160 22.31 -7.60 3.98
N ASP A 161 23.62 -7.82 4.08
CA ASP A 161 24.38 -7.54 5.31
C ASP A 161 24.32 -6.07 5.73
N ARG A 162 24.26 -5.13 4.78
CA ARG A 162 24.16 -3.70 5.09
C ARG A 162 22.79 -3.35 5.64
N TRP A 163 21.73 -3.97 5.13
CA TRP A 163 20.37 -3.80 5.64
C TRP A 163 20.22 -4.42 7.03
N ARG A 164 20.85 -5.57 7.28
CA ARG A 164 20.92 -6.16 8.61
C ARG A 164 21.63 -5.23 9.60
N LEU A 165 22.78 -4.65 9.20
CA LEU A 165 23.50 -3.66 10.02
C LEU A 165 22.68 -2.38 10.24
N LEU A 166 21.94 -1.91 9.25
CA LEU A 166 21.08 -0.74 9.40
C LEU A 166 20.03 -0.95 10.50
N VAL A 167 19.38 -2.11 10.53
CA VAL A 167 18.31 -2.39 11.49
C VAL A 167 18.87 -2.70 12.89
N THR A 168 19.99 -3.43 12.99
CA THR A 168 20.57 -3.84 14.29
C THR A 168 21.39 -2.73 14.97
N ASN A 169 21.73 -1.67 14.26
CA ASN A 169 22.40 -0.49 14.84
C ASN A 169 21.39 0.63 15.03
N LYS A 170 21.09 0.98 16.28
CA LYS A 170 20.09 1.99 16.64
C LYS A 170 20.33 3.35 15.97
N GLU A 171 21.59 3.80 15.90
CA GLU A 171 21.96 5.07 15.26
C GLU A 171 21.62 5.05 13.76
N TYR A 172 21.80 3.90 13.09
CA TYR A 172 21.49 3.77 11.65
C TYR A 172 19.99 3.60 11.43
N ALA A 173 19.29 2.90 12.31
CA ALA A 173 17.84 2.81 12.31
C ALA A 173 17.19 4.21 12.49
N ASP A 174 17.68 5.00 13.44
CA ASP A 174 17.26 6.39 13.64
C ASP A 174 17.52 7.24 12.38
N SER A 175 18.71 7.10 11.79
CA SER A 175 19.06 7.79 10.55
C SER A 175 18.14 7.43 9.38
N PHE A 176 17.70 6.16 9.26
CA PHE A 176 16.72 5.76 8.26
C PHE A 176 15.35 6.38 8.52
N ALA A 177 14.90 6.37 9.77
CA ALA A 177 13.65 7.00 10.15
C ALA A 177 13.64 8.50 9.81
N GLU A 178 14.74 9.22 10.11
CA GLU A 178 14.87 10.64 9.82
C GLU A 178 15.01 10.96 8.33
N GLN A 179 15.84 10.21 7.59
CA GLN A 179 16.19 10.55 6.22
C GLN A 179 15.23 9.98 5.17
N TYR A 180 14.56 8.84 5.47
CA TYR A 180 13.66 8.21 4.53
C TYR A 180 12.20 8.27 4.98
N ALA A 181 11.85 7.75 6.17
CA ALA A 181 10.47 7.70 6.63
C ALA A 181 9.88 9.10 6.87
N ALA A 182 10.63 9.98 7.54
CA ALA A 182 10.21 11.37 7.74
C ALA A 182 10.12 12.17 6.44
N GLU A 183 11.05 11.95 5.50
CA GLU A 183 11.01 12.61 4.19
C GLU A 183 9.80 12.13 3.37
N PHE A 184 9.52 10.82 3.37
CA PHE A 184 8.31 10.26 2.78
C PHE A 184 7.05 10.94 3.35
N ALA A 185 6.96 11.00 4.67
CA ALA A 185 5.83 11.62 5.35
C ALA A 185 5.65 13.09 4.99
N LYS A 186 6.72 13.89 5.03
CA LYS A 186 6.71 15.32 4.67
C LYS A 186 6.28 15.55 3.23
N ARG A 187 6.79 14.73 2.30
CA ARG A 187 6.54 14.87 0.87
C ARG A 187 5.10 14.57 0.51
N TYR A 188 4.49 13.57 1.14
CA TYR A 188 3.17 13.07 0.79
C TYR A 188 2.08 13.36 1.84
N LYS A 189 2.36 14.21 2.84
CA LYS A 189 1.40 14.56 3.90
C LYS A 189 0.06 15.11 3.37
N ASP A 190 0.09 15.75 2.20
CA ASP A 190 -1.10 16.36 1.58
C ASP A 190 -1.77 15.40 0.57
N CYS A 191 -1.18 14.24 0.26
CA CYS A 191 -1.80 13.21 -0.57
C CYS A 191 -2.84 12.45 0.27
N GLU A 192 -4.12 12.60 -0.07
CA GLU A 192 -5.23 11.99 0.68
C GLU A 192 -5.48 10.52 0.30
N TYR A 193 -4.96 10.06 -0.85
CA TYR A 193 -5.16 8.69 -1.34
C TYR A 193 -4.05 7.72 -0.89
N ILE A 194 -3.49 7.93 0.30
CA ILE A 194 -2.67 6.96 1.02
C ILE A 194 -3.54 6.35 2.12
N LEU A 195 -3.80 5.02 2.03
CA LEU A 195 -4.55 4.28 3.05
C LEU A 195 -3.82 4.26 4.39
N GLY A 196 -2.54 4.02 4.33
CA GLY A 196 -1.61 3.92 5.44
C GLY A 196 -0.29 3.37 4.94
N VAL A 197 0.79 3.68 5.64
CA VAL A 197 2.15 3.27 5.29
C VAL A 197 2.47 1.94 5.94
N ASP A 198 2.78 0.93 5.13
CA ASP A 198 3.29 -0.36 5.59
C ASP A 198 4.82 -0.30 5.65
N ILE A 199 5.39 -0.32 6.86
CA ILE A 199 6.83 -0.15 7.04
C ILE A 199 7.61 -1.31 6.42
N MET A 200 7.12 -2.55 6.59
CA MET A 200 7.84 -3.73 6.07
C MET A 200 6.90 -4.90 5.78
N ASN A 201 7.10 -5.51 4.62
CA ASN A 201 6.49 -6.78 4.27
C ASN A 201 7.19 -7.93 4.98
N GLU A 202 6.42 -8.69 5.76
CA GLU A 202 6.77 -9.98 6.36
C GLU A 202 8.10 -10.00 7.14
N PRO A 203 8.28 -9.12 8.14
CA PRO A 203 9.50 -9.10 8.96
C PRO A 203 9.72 -10.36 9.79
N ASP A 204 8.70 -11.16 10.01
CA ASP A 204 8.79 -12.48 10.62
C ASP A 204 9.74 -13.41 9.86
N TRP A 205 9.82 -13.30 8.52
CA TRP A 205 10.83 -13.98 7.71
C TRP A 205 12.25 -13.53 8.08
N VAL A 206 12.44 -12.26 8.41
CA VAL A 206 13.76 -11.76 8.83
C VAL A 206 14.16 -12.34 10.18
N HIS A 207 13.18 -12.52 11.07
CA HIS A 207 13.41 -13.11 12.40
C HIS A 207 13.63 -14.62 12.34
N GLU A 208 12.81 -15.36 11.56
CA GLU A 208 12.79 -16.83 11.60
C GLU A 208 13.83 -17.48 10.68
N ASN A 209 14.16 -16.84 9.55
CA ASN A 209 14.97 -17.49 8.52
C ASN A 209 16.44 -17.13 8.58
N GLN A 210 17.28 -18.16 8.54
CA GLN A 210 18.73 -18.01 8.51
C GLN A 210 19.21 -17.20 7.31
N GLU A 211 18.59 -17.39 6.13
CA GLU A 211 18.90 -16.62 4.91
C GLU A 211 18.67 -15.12 5.06
N CYS A 212 17.81 -14.70 6.00
CA CYS A 212 17.50 -13.30 6.28
C CYS A 212 18.28 -12.74 7.48
N GLY A 213 19.09 -13.58 8.15
CA GLY A 213 19.99 -13.17 9.24
C GLY A 213 19.43 -13.37 10.65
N GLN A 214 18.20 -13.82 10.81
CA GLN A 214 17.54 -14.09 12.10
C GLN A 214 17.66 -12.94 13.11
N LEU A 215 17.28 -11.73 12.68
CA LEU A 215 17.33 -10.54 13.53
C LEU A 215 16.37 -10.67 14.72
N SER A 216 16.72 -10.04 15.84
CA SER A 216 15.86 -10.03 17.00
C SER A 216 14.61 -9.18 16.78
N TRP A 217 13.51 -9.52 17.48
CA TRP A 217 12.33 -8.66 17.47
C TRP A 217 12.60 -7.31 18.15
N ASP A 218 13.50 -7.23 19.12
CA ASP A 218 13.87 -5.95 19.73
C ASP A 218 14.47 -4.98 18.69
N ASP A 219 15.34 -5.48 17.81
CA ASP A 219 15.93 -4.66 16.75
C ASP A 219 14.89 -4.28 15.68
N LEU A 220 14.10 -5.24 15.22
CA LEU A 220 13.04 -5.01 14.21
C LEU A 220 11.98 -4.04 14.74
N SER A 221 11.49 -4.26 15.96
CA SER A 221 10.46 -3.44 16.58
C SER A 221 10.97 -2.05 16.95
N TYR A 222 12.23 -1.92 17.38
CA TYR A 222 12.85 -0.61 17.52
C TYR A 222 12.85 0.16 16.21
N PHE A 223 13.28 -0.49 15.11
CA PHE A 223 13.27 0.12 13.78
C PHE A 223 11.85 0.52 13.33
N PHE A 224 10.84 -0.33 13.53
CA PHE A 224 9.46 0.00 13.20
C PHE A 224 8.94 1.18 14.03
N GLY A 225 9.18 1.17 15.33
CA GLY A 225 8.78 2.25 16.22
C GLY A 225 9.40 3.60 15.82
N LYS A 226 10.67 3.61 15.44
CA LYS A 226 11.34 4.84 14.98
C LYS A 226 10.77 5.33 13.64
N CYS A 227 10.51 4.43 12.69
CA CYS A 227 9.86 4.79 11.44
C CYS A 227 8.43 5.31 11.66
N ALA A 228 7.63 4.63 12.50
CA ALA A 228 6.29 5.05 12.82
C ALA A 228 6.27 6.44 13.48
N ALA A 229 7.10 6.65 14.49
CA ALA A 229 7.22 7.95 15.16
C ALA A 229 7.62 9.07 14.19
N ALA A 230 8.55 8.79 13.28
CA ALA A 230 8.98 9.75 12.26
C ALA A 230 7.85 10.11 11.27
N ILE A 231 6.99 9.14 10.91
CA ILE A 231 5.83 9.39 10.05
C ILE A 231 4.78 10.21 10.80
N HIS A 232 4.42 9.83 12.03
CA HIS A 232 3.43 10.53 12.85
C HIS A 232 3.87 11.93 13.30
N GLU A 233 5.17 12.19 13.38
CA GLU A 233 5.68 13.54 13.67
C GLU A 233 5.48 14.49 12.48
N ASN A 234 5.45 13.97 11.25
CA ASN A 234 5.51 14.76 10.03
C ASN A 234 4.24 14.69 9.17
N SER A 235 3.26 13.86 9.53
CA SER A 235 1.99 13.70 8.81
C SER A 235 0.91 13.07 9.68
N ASP A 236 -0.33 13.08 9.17
CA ASP A 236 -1.48 12.35 9.73
C ASP A 236 -1.70 11.01 9.01
N MET A 237 -0.67 10.44 8.38
CA MET A 237 -0.77 9.15 7.72
C MET A 237 -0.85 8.03 8.76
N LEU A 238 -1.73 7.07 8.49
CA LEU A 238 -1.78 5.83 9.27
C LEU A 238 -0.55 4.96 8.98
N VAL A 239 -0.11 4.21 9.98
CA VAL A 239 1.06 3.33 9.91
C VAL A 239 0.69 1.89 10.28
N THR A 240 1.27 0.94 9.59
CA THR A 240 1.18 -0.49 9.89
C THR A 240 2.48 -1.22 9.60
N VAL A 241 2.54 -2.49 9.97
CA VAL A 241 3.59 -3.45 9.58
C VAL A 241 2.91 -4.71 9.07
N GLY A 242 3.24 -5.12 7.85
CA GLY A 242 2.65 -6.29 7.19
C GLY A 242 3.27 -7.60 7.69
N LEU A 243 2.72 -8.18 8.76
CA LEU A 243 3.20 -9.44 9.32
C LEU A 243 2.72 -10.63 8.49
N GLY A 244 3.61 -11.56 8.17
CA GLY A 244 3.31 -12.77 7.41
C GLY A 244 2.49 -13.79 8.20
N ILE A 245 2.55 -13.75 9.53
CA ILE A 245 1.80 -14.65 10.43
C ILE A 245 1.32 -13.95 11.69
N ILE A 246 0.16 -14.34 12.21
CA ILE A 246 -0.44 -13.79 13.42
C ILE A 246 0.37 -14.04 14.71
N LYS A 247 1.32 -14.95 14.69
CA LYS A 247 2.13 -15.35 15.84
C LYS A 247 2.75 -14.17 16.60
N TYR A 248 3.15 -13.11 15.88
CA TYR A 248 3.91 -11.98 16.40
C TYR A 248 3.09 -10.70 16.60
N ASN A 249 1.80 -10.73 16.34
CA ASN A 249 0.89 -9.64 16.67
C ASN A 249 -0.27 -10.09 17.57
N SER A 250 -0.05 -11.12 18.37
CA SER A 250 -1.04 -11.68 19.28
C SER A 250 -0.41 -12.03 20.64
N ASP A 251 -1.04 -11.57 21.71
CA ASP A 251 -0.64 -11.91 23.08
C ASP A 251 -0.83 -13.40 23.42
N SER A 252 -1.56 -14.13 22.55
CA SER A 252 -1.82 -15.57 22.72
C SER A 252 -0.65 -16.47 22.32
N PHE A 253 0.38 -15.92 21.67
CA PHE A 253 1.56 -16.66 21.19
C PHE A 253 2.85 -16.07 21.79
N ASP A 254 3.78 -15.61 20.94
CA ASP A 254 5.07 -15.08 21.36
C ASP A 254 5.03 -13.60 21.78
N GLY A 255 3.82 -13.06 21.95
CA GLY A 255 3.54 -11.68 22.27
C GLY A 255 3.39 -10.79 21.05
N ASN A 256 2.72 -9.66 21.22
CA ASN A 256 2.54 -8.67 20.17
C ASN A 256 3.79 -7.80 20.01
N LYS A 257 4.59 -8.09 18.97
CA LYS A 257 5.88 -7.43 18.68
C LYS A 257 5.73 -6.04 18.04
N ILE A 258 4.50 -5.66 17.69
CA ILE A 258 4.18 -4.35 17.13
C ILE A 258 3.09 -3.65 17.94
N SER A 259 2.90 -4.02 19.20
CA SER A 259 2.00 -3.28 20.09
C SER A 259 2.59 -1.93 20.46
N ASP A 260 1.74 -0.94 20.66
CA ASP A 260 2.14 0.41 21.07
C ASP A 260 3.06 0.39 22.29
N ALA A 261 2.66 -0.38 23.31
CA ALA A 261 3.46 -0.49 24.55
C ALA A 261 4.89 -1.03 24.29
N TYR A 262 5.01 -2.03 23.40
CA TYR A 262 6.31 -2.61 23.08
C TYR A 262 7.18 -1.66 22.23
N LEU A 263 6.59 -1.03 21.22
CA LEU A 263 7.29 -0.06 20.37
C LEU A 263 7.76 1.17 21.17
N GLN A 264 6.88 1.69 22.04
CA GLN A 264 7.17 2.84 22.91
C GLN A 264 8.20 2.52 23.99
N GLU A 265 8.17 1.31 24.57
CA GLU A 265 9.20 0.87 25.53
C GLU A 265 10.58 0.82 24.88
N LEU A 266 10.69 0.27 23.66
CA LEU A 266 11.96 0.13 22.97
C LEU A 266 12.54 1.47 22.49
N THR A 267 11.69 2.37 22.03
CA THR A 267 12.10 3.65 21.40
C THR A 267 12.17 4.81 22.39
N GLY A 268 11.40 4.75 23.47
CA GLY A 268 11.18 5.87 24.37
C GLY A 268 10.33 7.00 23.76
N ASP A 269 9.56 6.73 22.70
CA ASP A 269 8.81 7.71 21.94
C ASP A 269 7.32 7.35 21.95
N GLU A 270 6.47 8.28 22.42
CA GLU A 270 5.01 8.08 22.50
C GLU A 270 4.32 8.00 21.14
N LYS A 271 4.96 8.49 20.07
CA LYS A 271 4.48 8.40 18.69
C LYS A 271 4.85 7.08 17.99
N ALA A 272 5.58 6.20 18.67
CA ALA A 272 5.93 4.87 18.18
C ALA A 272 4.74 3.92 18.39
N TYR A 273 3.81 3.88 17.44
CA TYR A 273 2.64 2.99 17.45
C TYR A 273 2.22 2.64 16.03
N VAL A 274 1.35 1.64 15.88
CA VAL A 274 0.69 1.31 14.62
C VAL A 274 -0.81 1.59 14.74
N ASP A 275 -1.41 2.13 13.68
CA ASP A 275 -2.82 2.52 13.68
C ASP A 275 -3.75 1.34 13.42
N PHE A 276 -3.26 0.33 12.70
CA PHE A 276 -4.01 -0.88 12.41
C PHE A 276 -3.06 -2.06 12.16
N TYR A 277 -3.59 -3.27 12.27
CA TYR A 277 -2.83 -4.48 11.98
C TYR A 277 -3.09 -4.98 10.56
N SER A 278 -2.02 -5.25 9.83
CA SER A 278 -2.04 -5.83 8.48
C SER A 278 -1.38 -7.22 8.53
N THR A 279 -2.15 -8.22 8.94
CA THR A 279 -1.66 -9.60 9.03
C THR A 279 -1.98 -10.34 7.75
N HIS A 280 -0.98 -10.96 7.14
CA HIS A 280 -1.16 -11.81 5.98
C HIS A 280 -1.72 -13.17 6.40
N TYR A 281 -2.53 -13.74 5.54
CA TYR A 281 -3.09 -15.07 5.73
C TYR A 281 -2.97 -15.87 4.43
N TYR A 282 -2.36 -17.05 4.51
CA TYR A 282 -2.13 -17.95 3.38
C TYR A 282 -2.84 -19.28 3.56
#